data_8bb75109d8a576be0130d8043203ab5e
#
_entry.id   8bb75109d8a576be0130d8043203ab5e
#
_cell.length_a   1.000
_cell.length_b   1.000
_cell.length_c   1.000
_cell.angle_alpha   90.00
_cell.angle_beta   90.00
_cell.angle_gamma   90.00
#
_symmetry.space_group_name_H-M   'P 1'
#
loop_
_entity.id
_entity.type
_entity.pdbx_description
1 polymer ?
#
loop_
_entity_poly.entity_id
_entity_poly.type
_entity_poly.pdbx_seq_one_letter_code
_entity_poly.pdbx_strand_id
1 'polypeptide(L)'
;MGFRDELPCSIRDVVDLLSIQVIRDTGTQLHCRCPFCDDRKAHLNVKLDKNVFRCNRCGEGGGVLHLYAAATNISMAAAYEELCRVFQSGEDIRRRKLNDTPRNQRIVTPEAELAPSNIRDNTYRNLLSLLTLGSMHRESLLMRGLSGDAIDQLGYRTTPAVRSGRIVAELLERGCELEGVPGFYRDRETGSWKLDIRASGIMIPDRNMLGEIEAIQIRLDRPYKSKFNNLTSVDKYYGTTASCCPHFAGPHDSDAVYLTEGVMKADIAQYLSNALGQPRCFIGLTGVGNINQ
;
A
#
# COMPACT_ATOMS: atom_id res chain seq x y z
N MET A 1 28.28 -14.43 -7.32
CA MET A 1 28.26 -15.83 -6.87
C MET A 1 26.80 -16.24 -6.73
N GLY A 2 26.31 -17.12 -7.64
CA GLY A 2 24.91 -17.54 -7.61
C GLY A 2 24.75 -18.66 -6.59
N PHE A 3 23.82 -18.47 -5.66
CA PHE A 3 23.36 -19.50 -4.74
C PHE A 3 22.65 -20.60 -5.55
N ARG A 4 23.39 -21.63 -5.94
CA ARG A 4 22.88 -22.84 -6.61
C ARG A 4 23.05 -24.09 -5.75
N ASP A 5 23.27 -23.95 -4.45
CA ASP A 5 23.23 -25.10 -3.56
C ASP A 5 21.78 -25.34 -3.16
N GLU A 6 21.30 -26.60 -3.38
CA GLU A 6 19.93 -26.99 -3.04
C GLU A 6 19.70 -26.80 -1.53
N LEU A 7 18.67 -26.05 -1.19
CA LEU A 7 18.26 -25.92 0.22
C LEU A 7 17.94 -27.30 0.78
N PRO A 8 18.37 -27.63 2.01
CA PRO A 8 18.14 -28.94 2.64
C PRO A 8 16.70 -29.15 3.11
N CYS A 9 15.79 -28.25 2.75
CA CYS A 9 14.39 -28.25 3.20
C CYS A 9 13.43 -27.79 2.10
N SER A 10 12.19 -28.26 2.17
CA SER A 10 11.08 -27.81 1.35
C SER A 10 10.35 -26.62 1.97
N ILE A 11 9.45 -26.00 1.20
CA ILE A 11 8.60 -24.93 1.74
C ILE A 11 7.61 -25.45 2.80
N ARG A 12 7.22 -26.73 2.75
CA ARG A 12 6.42 -27.37 3.79
C ARG A 12 7.17 -27.41 5.11
N ASP A 13 8.45 -27.80 5.08
CA ASP A 13 9.28 -27.86 6.28
C ASP A 13 9.42 -26.49 6.96
N VAL A 14 9.50 -25.43 6.15
CA VAL A 14 9.55 -24.05 6.67
C VAL A 14 8.19 -23.61 7.21
N VAL A 15 7.08 -23.97 6.58
CA VAL A 15 5.72 -23.73 7.13
C VAL A 15 5.56 -24.37 8.49
N ASP A 16 6.03 -25.63 8.65
CA ASP A 16 5.98 -26.37 9.90
C ASP A 16 6.93 -25.77 10.95
N LEU A 17 8.16 -25.42 10.56
CA LEU A 17 9.16 -24.77 11.40
C LEU A 17 8.67 -23.45 11.98
N LEU A 18 8.01 -22.64 11.15
CA LEU A 18 7.43 -21.34 11.55
C LEU A 18 6.07 -21.47 12.25
N SER A 19 5.57 -22.72 12.42
CA SER A 19 4.25 -22.97 13.00
C SER A 19 3.12 -22.17 12.33
N ILE A 20 3.22 -21.95 11.01
CA ILE A 20 2.21 -21.25 10.24
C ILE A 20 0.93 -22.08 10.24
N GLN A 21 -0.18 -21.49 10.66
CA GLN A 21 -1.45 -22.19 10.78
C GLN A 21 -1.99 -22.61 9.41
N VAL A 22 -1.95 -23.92 9.12
CA VAL A 22 -2.55 -24.54 7.95
C VAL A 22 -4.04 -24.73 8.21
N ILE A 23 -4.89 -24.20 7.35
CA ILE A 23 -6.36 -24.34 7.44
C ILE A 23 -6.84 -25.45 6.53
N ARG A 24 -6.20 -25.61 5.36
CA ARG A 24 -6.54 -26.67 4.40
C ARG A 24 -5.27 -27.16 3.73
N ASP A 25 -5.13 -28.48 3.64
CA ASP A 25 -4.08 -29.17 2.90
C ASP A 25 -4.74 -30.02 1.79
N THR A 26 -4.31 -29.83 0.54
CA THR A 26 -4.80 -30.59 -0.63
C THR A 26 -3.77 -31.59 -1.14
N GLY A 27 -2.64 -31.77 -0.43
CA GLY A 27 -1.52 -32.63 -0.85
C GLY A 27 -0.55 -31.92 -1.80
N THR A 28 -1.01 -31.04 -2.67
CA THR A 28 -0.18 -30.23 -3.60
C THR A 28 -0.11 -28.76 -3.21
N GLN A 29 -1.04 -28.29 -2.41
CA GLN A 29 -1.15 -26.88 -1.99
C GLN A 29 -1.65 -26.78 -0.55
N LEU A 30 -1.05 -25.86 0.22
CA LEU A 30 -1.55 -25.47 1.53
C LEU A 30 -2.25 -24.11 1.45
N HIS A 31 -3.36 -24.01 2.16
CA HIS A 31 -4.02 -22.73 2.44
C HIS A 31 -3.78 -22.41 3.90
N CYS A 32 -3.02 -21.35 4.16
CA CYS A 32 -2.54 -21.00 5.50
C CYS A 32 -2.99 -19.59 5.90
N ARG A 33 -3.01 -19.31 7.18
CA ARG A 33 -3.05 -17.93 7.65
C ARG A 33 -1.73 -17.23 7.34
N CYS A 34 -1.80 -16.03 6.81
CA CYS A 34 -0.61 -15.29 6.43
C CYS A 34 0.08 -14.73 7.68
N PRO A 35 1.39 -14.99 7.89
CA PRO A 35 2.14 -14.42 9.00
C PRO A 35 2.50 -12.94 8.78
N PHE A 36 2.34 -12.43 7.56
CA PHE A 36 2.75 -11.07 7.16
C PHE A 36 1.62 -10.03 7.23
N CYS A 37 0.37 -10.48 7.38
CA CYS A 37 -0.78 -9.58 7.49
C CYS A 37 -1.85 -10.19 8.42
N ASP A 38 -2.78 -9.36 8.91
CA ASP A 38 -3.89 -9.84 9.76
C ASP A 38 -4.90 -10.65 8.94
N ASP A 39 -4.48 -11.86 8.56
CA ASP A 39 -5.26 -12.77 7.72
C ASP A 39 -6.11 -13.73 8.56
N ARG A 40 -7.41 -13.55 8.52
CA ARG A 40 -8.38 -14.43 9.21
C ARG A 40 -9.00 -15.48 8.29
N LYS A 41 -8.76 -15.41 6.96
CA LYS A 41 -9.42 -16.23 5.93
C LYS A 41 -8.48 -17.15 5.15
N ALA A 42 -7.24 -17.39 5.62
CA ALA A 42 -6.25 -18.26 4.98
C ALA A 42 -5.92 -17.87 3.52
N HIS A 43 -5.55 -16.62 3.30
CA HIS A 43 -5.18 -16.11 1.98
C HIS A 43 -3.75 -16.45 1.55
N LEU A 44 -2.93 -17.03 2.43
CA LEU A 44 -1.60 -17.52 2.08
C LEU A 44 -1.72 -18.87 1.37
N ASN A 45 -1.37 -18.90 0.10
CA ASN A 45 -1.32 -20.11 -0.71
C ASN A 45 0.12 -20.55 -0.86
N VAL A 46 0.41 -21.80 -0.48
CA VAL A 46 1.73 -22.42 -0.60
C VAL A 46 1.64 -23.56 -1.60
N LYS A 47 2.36 -23.48 -2.72
CA LYS A 47 2.47 -24.55 -3.73
C LYS A 47 3.66 -25.42 -3.42
N LEU A 48 3.39 -26.66 -3.06
CA LEU A 48 4.41 -27.62 -2.58
C LEU A 48 5.31 -28.10 -3.72
N ASP A 49 4.74 -28.34 -4.89
CA ASP A 49 5.44 -28.81 -6.10
C ASP A 49 6.47 -27.78 -6.62
N LYS A 50 6.21 -26.49 -6.37
CA LYS A 50 7.06 -25.39 -6.84
C LYS A 50 7.90 -24.73 -5.74
N ASN A 51 7.73 -25.16 -4.48
CA ASN A 51 8.37 -24.54 -3.33
C ASN A 51 8.19 -23.02 -3.28
N VAL A 52 6.96 -22.52 -3.57
CA VAL A 52 6.64 -21.09 -3.56
C VAL A 52 5.38 -20.80 -2.77
N PHE A 53 5.31 -19.58 -2.23
CA PHE A 53 4.11 -19.08 -1.56
C PHE A 53 3.66 -17.74 -2.13
N ARG A 54 2.39 -17.42 -1.94
CA ARG A 54 1.83 -16.09 -2.19
C ARG A 54 0.60 -15.84 -1.33
N CYS A 55 0.58 -14.71 -0.67
CA CYS A 55 -0.60 -14.22 0.01
C CYS A 55 -1.46 -13.40 -0.95
N ASN A 56 -2.72 -13.79 -1.13
CA ASN A 56 -3.67 -13.06 -1.98
C ASN A 56 -4.18 -11.76 -1.32
N ARG A 57 -3.93 -11.55 -0.02
CA ARG A 57 -4.35 -10.36 0.70
C ARG A 57 -3.30 -9.26 0.69
N CYS A 58 -2.07 -9.54 1.16
CA CYS A 58 -0.99 -8.56 1.22
C CYS A 58 -0.06 -8.57 0.00
N GLY A 59 -0.18 -9.58 -0.89
CA GLY A 59 0.68 -9.70 -2.06
C GLY A 59 2.06 -10.31 -1.80
N GLU A 60 2.43 -10.54 -0.52
CA GLU A 60 3.71 -11.14 -0.16
C GLU A 60 3.86 -12.52 -0.78
N GLY A 61 5.04 -12.82 -1.35
CA GLY A 61 5.26 -14.08 -2.02
C GLY A 61 6.71 -14.29 -2.42
N GLY A 62 7.10 -15.57 -2.53
CA GLY A 62 8.47 -15.95 -2.84
C GLY A 62 8.72 -17.43 -2.71
N GLY A 63 9.98 -17.83 -2.62
CA GLY A 63 10.43 -19.20 -2.38
C GLY A 63 10.64 -19.51 -0.90
N VAL A 64 11.19 -20.70 -0.64
CA VAL A 64 11.50 -21.23 0.70
C VAL A 64 12.27 -20.25 1.57
N LEU A 65 13.37 -19.75 1.03
CA LEU A 65 14.27 -18.83 1.74
C LEU A 65 13.60 -17.49 2.08
N HIS A 66 12.81 -16.98 1.13
CA HIS A 66 12.09 -15.73 1.32
C HIS A 66 11.01 -15.86 2.42
N LEU A 67 10.30 -17.01 2.45
CA LEU A 67 9.31 -17.26 3.50
C LEU A 67 9.93 -17.19 4.88
N TYR A 68 11.08 -17.85 5.06
CA TYR A 68 11.78 -17.88 6.34
C TYR A 68 12.35 -16.51 6.69
N ALA A 69 13.10 -15.88 5.78
CA ALA A 69 13.72 -14.58 5.99
C ALA A 69 12.70 -13.49 6.35
N ALA A 70 11.59 -13.43 5.62
CA ALA A 70 10.53 -12.46 5.85
C ALA A 70 9.79 -12.71 7.17
N ALA A 71 9.53 -13.98 7.53
CA ALA A 71 8.82 -14.32 8.76
C ALA A 71 9.68 -14.11 10.03
N THR A 72 10.99 -14.31 9.92
CA THR A 72 11.94 -14.13 11.02
C THR A 72 12.63 -12.77 11.03
N ASN A 73 12.37 -11.94 10.00
CA ASN A 73 12.95 -10.60 9.82
C ASN A 73 14.49 -10.58 9.81
N ILE A 74 15.09 -11.55 9.12
CA ILE A 74 16.55 -11.64 8.92
C ILE A 74 16.91 -11.52 7.43
N SER A 75 18.20 -11.33 7.13
CA SER A 75 18.67 -11.30 5.74
C SER A 75 18.54 -12.67 5.07
N MET A 76 18.49 -12.70 3.73
CA MET A 76 18.45 -13.95 2.95
C MET A 76 19.69 -14.83 3.21
N ALA A 77 20.85 -14.23 3.44
CA ALA A 77 22.08 -14.94 3.77
C ALA A 77 21.98 -15.61 5.15
N ALA A 78 21.51 -14.88 6.16
CA ALA A 78 21.32 -15.42 7.51
C ALA A 78 20.25 -16.52 7.51
N ALA A 79 19.16 -16.35 6.75
CA ALA A 79 18.12 -17.35 6.59
C ALA A 79 18.66 -18.65 5.98
N TYR A 80 19.54 -18.55 4.97
CA TYR A 80 20.19 -19.72 4.37
C TYR A 80 21.04 -20.49 5.37
N GLU A 81 21.91 -19.77 6.10
CA GLU A 81 22.80 -20.37 7.11
C GLU A 81 21.99 -21.04 8.22
N GLU A 82 20.91 -20.41 8.67
CA GLU A 82 20.06 -20.95 9.74
C GLU A 82 19.28 -22.16 9.30
N LEU A 83 18.67 -22.17 8.10
CA LEU A 83 17.98 -23.33 7.54
C LEU A 83 18.94 -24.50 7.29
N CYS A 84 20.15 -24.25 6.77
CA CYS A 84 21.16 -25.27 6.63
C CYS A 84 21.55 -25.89 7.99
N ARG A 85 21.74 -25.07 9.00
CA ARG A 85 22.07 -25.53 10.34
C ARG A 85 20.93 -26.39 10.93
N VAL A 86 19.69 -25.97 10.80
CA VAL A 86 18.51 -26.65 11.36
C VAL A 86 18.27 -28.00 10.68
N PHE A 87 18.39 -28.07 9.34
CA PHE A 87 18.01 -29.26 8.58
C PHE A 87 19.18 -30.18 8.25
N GLN A 88 20.45 -29.73 8.34
CA GLN A 88 21.63 -30.57 8.14
C GLN A 88 22.14 -31.22 9.43
N SER A 89 21.95 -30.60 10.60
CA SER A 89 22.45 -31.12 11.87
C SER A 89 21.65 -32.30 12.44
N GLY A 90 20.54 -32.69 11.83
CA GLY A 90 19.72 -33.83 12.28
C GLY A 90 19.13 -33.66 13.70
N GLU A 91 19.16 -32.47 14.25
CA GLU A 91 18.51 -32.17 15.53
C GLU A 91 16.99 -32.27 15.37
N ASP A 92 16.42 -33.22 16.08
CA ASP A 92 14.99 -33.56 16.04
C ASP A 92 14.13 -32.34 16.42
N ILE A 93 13.59 -31.64 15.42
CA ILE A 93 12.77 -30.44 15.54
C ILE A 93 11.54 -30.67 16.43
N ARG A 94 11.16 -31.93 16.68
CA ARG A 94 10.04 -32.31 17.54
C ARG A 94 10.25 -32.05 19.03
N ARG A 95 11.47 -31.76 19.49
CA ARG A 95 11.79 -31.58 20.92
C ARG A 95 12.04 -30.17 21.38
N ARG A 96 12.26 -29.21 20.54
CA ARG A 96 12.14 -27.79 20.92
C ARG A 96 10.67 -27.36 20.86
N LYS A 97 9.93 -27.69 21.92
CA LYS A 97 8.76 -26.88 22.28
C LYS A 97 9.25 -25.44 22.29
N LEU A 98 8.75 -24.66 21.36
CA LEU A 98 8.81 -23.18 21.37
C LEU A 98 8.08 -22.65 22.62
N ASN A 99 8.64 -22.95 23.81
CA ASN A 99 8.08 -22.45 25.05
C ASN A 99 8.54 -21.04 25.39
N ASP A 100 9.41 -20.43 24.55
CA ASP A 100 9.96 -19.10 24.82
C ASP A 100 9.99 -18.16 23.63
N THR A 101 9.24 -18.44 22.56
CA THR A 101 8.89 -17.33 21.66
C THR A 101 7.64 -16.68 22.25
N PRO A 102 7.68 -15.42 22.67
CA PRO A 102 6.48 -14.74 23.14
C PRO A 102 5.46 -14.84 22.03
N ARG A 103 4.31 -15.49 22.32
CA ARG A 103 3.13 -15.50 21.49
C ARG A 103 2.94 -14.11 20.88
N ASN A 104 3.07 -14.00 19.56
CA ASN A 104 2.61 -12.81 18.84
C ASN A 104 2.88 -11.48 19.58
N GLN A 105 4.12 -11.20 19.91
CA GLN A 105 4.48 -9.82 19.77
C GLN A 105 4.42 -9.58 18.25
N ARG A 106 3.27 -9.08 17.75
CA ARG A 106 3.35 -8.13 16.66
C ARG A 106 4.65 -7.39 16.93
N ILE A 107 5.60 -7.44 16.02
CA ILE A 107 6.54 -6.34 15.93
C ILE A 107 5.59 -5.19 15.59
N VAL A 108 5.11 -4.51 16.65
CA VAL A 108 4.34 -3.30 16.51
C VAL A 108 5.34 -2.39 15.84
N THR A 109 5.27 -2.36 14.52
CA THR A 109 5.98 -1.34 13.77
C THR A 109 5.44 -0.06 14.38
N PRO A 110 6.26 0.78 15.03
CA PRO A 110 5.75 2.03 15.52
C PRO A 110 5.11 2.73 14.32
N GLU A 111 3.79 2.90 14.41
CA GLU A 111 3.02 3.67 13.46
C GLU A 111 3.11 5.13 13.91
N ALA A 112 3.32 6.03 12.97
CA ALA A 112 3.23 7.45 13.25
C ALA A 112 1.75 7.83 13.37
N GLU A 113 1.45 8.73 14.28
CA GLU A 113 0.14 9.37 14.39
C GLU A 113 -0.18 10.14 13.09
N LEU A 114 -1.43 10.16 12.68
CA LEU A 114 -1.83 10.87 11.46
C LEU A 114 -1.53 12.36 11.61
N ALA A 115 -0.74 12.91 10.70
CA ALA A 115 -0.40 14.34 10.71
C ALA A 115 -1.65 15.23 10.53
N PRO A 116 -1.67 16.44 11.09
CA PRO A 116 -2.74 17.41 10.86
C PRO A 116 -2.99 17.70 9.37
N SER A 117 -4.21 18.12 9.02
CA SER A 117 -4.62 18.40 7.63
C SER A 117 -3.69 19.39 6.92
N ASN A 118 -3.30 20.45 7.57
CA ASN A 118 -2.40 21.46 7.00
C ASN A 118 -1.00 20.90 6.66
N ILE A 119 -0.47 19.98 7.46
CA ILE A 119 0.81 19.30 7.19
C ILE A 119 0.66 18.37 6.01
N ARG A 120 -0.43 17.58 5.97
CA ARG A 120 -0.73 16.69 4.85
C ARG A 120 -0.93 17.46 3.55
N ASP A 121 -1.71 18.54 3.58
CA ASP A 121 -1.97 19.40 2.43
C ASP A 121 -0.66 20.00 1.88
N ASN A 122 0.16 20.59 2.74
CA ASN A 122 1.45 21.16 2.32
C ASN A 122 2.33 20.10 1.68
N THR A 123 2.47 18.94 2.32
CA THR A 123 3.33 17.85 1.83
C THR A 123 2.81 17.27 0.51
N TYR A 124 1.51 17.03 0.39
CA TYR A 124 0.92 16.50 -0.83
C TYR A 124 0.92 17.48 -2.00
N ARG A 125 0.70 18.79 -1.76
CA ARG A 125 0.85 19.82 -2.81
C ARG A 125 2.29 19.86 -3.33
N ASN A 126 3.27 19.83 -2.45
CA ASN A 126 4.67 19.77 -2.84
C ASN A 126 4.99 18.46 -3.58
N LEU A 127 4.52 17.31 -3.11
CA LEU A 127 4.67 16.04 -3.81
C LEU A 127 4.11 16.10 -5.24
N LEU A 128 2.87 16.55 -5.39
CA LEU A 128 2.22 16.65 -6.70
C LEU A 128 2.90 17.65 -7.62
N SER A 129 3.48 18.73 -7.09
CA SER A 129 4.21 19.72 -7.90
C SER A 129 5.49 19.16 -8.51
N LEU A 130 6.09 18.13 -7.90
CA LEU A 130 7.27 17.43 -8.41
C LEU A 130 6.96 16.40 -9.49
N LEU A 131 5.69 16.11 -9.73
CA LEU A 131 5.23 15.08 -10.65
C LEU A 131 4.57 15.69 -11.89
N THR A 132 4.56 14.92 -12.97
CA THR A 132 3.86 15.28 -14.22
C THR A 132 2.71 14.32 -14.48
N LEU A 133 1.74 14.75 -15.29
CA LEU A 133 0.71 13.87 -15.81
C LEU A 133 1.16 13.33 -17.17
N GLY A 134 1.32 12.00 -17.27
CA GLY A 134 1.69 11.33 -18.51
C GLY A 134 0.62 11.49 -19.61
N SER A 135 1.04 11.48 -20.89
CA SER A 135 0.17 11.72 -22.05
C SER A 135 -1.03 10.77 -22.10
N MET A 136 -0.81 9.47 -21.89
CA MET A 136 -1.90 8.47 -21.86
C MET A 136 -2.95 8.76 -20.79
N HIS A 137 -2.51 9.19 -19.59
CA HIS A 137 -3.42 9.58 -18.53
C HIS A 137 -4.18 10.85 -18.87
N ARG A 138 -3.50 11.85 -19.45
CA ARG A 138 -4.13 13.07 -19.90
C ARG A 138 -5.19 12.80 -20.98
N GLU A 139 -4.89 11.98 -21.97
CA GLU A 139 -5.84 11.55 -23.00
C GLU A 139 -7.06 10.83 -22.39
N SER A 140 -6.82 9.93 -21.43
CA SER A 140 -7.92 9.25 -20.72
C SER A 140 -8.83 10.20 -19.96
N LEU A 141 -8.32 11.32 -19.45
CA LEU A 141 -9.11 12.34 -18.76
C LEU A 141 -9.87 13.24 -19.75
N LEU A 142 -9.24 13.60 -20.87
CA LEU A 142 -9.91 14.31 -21.98
C LEU A 142 -11.09 13.50 -22.53
N MET A 143 -10.92 12.20 -22.75
CA MET A 143 -12.01 11.31 -23.18
C MET A 143 -13.17 11.20 -22.16
N ARG A 144 -12.96 11.58 -20.91
CA ARG A 144 -14.00 11.67 -19.87
C ARG A 144 -14.73 13.00 -19.85
N GLY A 145 -14.41 13.91 -20.78
CA GLY A 145 -15.05 15.18 -20.95
C GLY A 145 -14.39 16.35 -20.21
N LEU A 146 -13.23 16.15 -19.56
CA LEU A 146 -12.48 17.25 -18.95
C LEU A 146 -11.75 18.04 -20.04
N SER A 147 -11.65 19.36 -19.88
CA SER A 147 -10.75 20.19 -20.70
C SER A 147 -9.29 20.10 -20.21
N GLY A 148 -8.35 20.53 -21.04
CA GLY A 148 -6.93 20.61 -20.63
C GLY A 148 -6.72 21.45 -19.38
N ASP A 149 -7.37 22.62 -19.32
CA ASP A 149 -7.27 23.53 -18.18
C ASP A 149 -7.87 22.93 -16.90
N ALA A 150 -9.01 22.24 -17.01
CA ALA A 150 -9.62 21.54 -15.88
C ALA A 150 -8.72 20.44 -15.33
N ILE A 151 -8.08 19.67 -16.20
CA ILE A 151 -7.11 18.64 -15.79
C ILE A 151 -5.94 19.25 -15.03
N ASP A 152 -5.43 20.38 -15.48
CA ASP A 152 -4.31 21.08 -14.83
C ASP A 152 -4.73 21.67 -13.48
N GLN A 153 -5.95 22.23 -13.36
CA GLN A 153 -6.52 22.74 -12.11
C GLN A 153 -6.81 21.64 -11.08
N LEU A 154 -7.30 20.47 -11.50
CA LEU A 154 -7.53 19.32 -10.62
C LEU A 154 -6.24 18.79 -10.01
N GLY A 155 -5.10 19.01 -10.68
CA GLY A 155 -3.79 18.66 -10.13
C GLY A 155 -3.50 17.17 -10.14
N TYR A 156 -4.15 16.41 -11.03
CA TYR A 156 -3.87 14.99 -11.21
C TYR A 156 -2.46 14.76 -11.74
N ARG A 157 -1.81 13.70 -11.25
CA ARG A 157 -0.43 13.35 -11.65
C ARG A 157 -0.30 11.86 -11.93
N THR A 158 0.70 11.50 -12.69
CA THR A 158 1.10 10.09 -12.86
C THR A 158 2.03 9.68 -11.73
N THR A 159 1.82 8.50 -11.17
CA THR A 159 2.76 7.93 -10.19
C THR A 159 4.17 7.86 -10.77
N PRO A 160 5.21 8.22 -10.00
CA PRO A 160 6.59 8.17 -10.49
C PRO A 160 7.02 6.72 -10.79
N ALA A 161 7.62 6.52 -11.97
CA ALA A 161 8.07 5.20 -12.41
C ALA A 161 9.31 4.71 -11.65
N VAL A 162 10.17 5.61 -11.17
CA VAL A 162 11.46 5.30 -10.51
C VAL A 162 11.88 6.47 -9.61
N ARG A 163 12.68 6.17 -8.54
CA ARG A 163 13.42 7.14 -7.71
C ARG A 163 12.59 7.96 -6.73
N SER A 164 11.76 7.29 -5.95
CA SER A 164 11.10 7.92 -4.78
C SER A 164 12.09 8.64 -3.83
N GLY A 165 13.35 8.18 -3.76
CA GLY A 165 14.38 8.80 -2.93
C GLY A 165 14.71 10.25 -3.30
N ARG A 166 14.73 10.61 -4.61
CA ARG A 166 14.96 11.99 -5.04
C ARG A 166 13.78 12.90 -4.72
N ILE A 167 12.57 12.38 -4.86
CA ILE A 167 11.34 13.10 -4.49
C ILE A 167 11.35 13.39 -2.99
N VAL A 168 11.67 12.40 -2.17
CA VAL A 168 11.76 12.56 -0.72
C VAL A 168 12.81 13.59 -0.33
N ALA A 169 14.00 13.55 -0.95
CA ALA A 169 15.05 14.55 -0.69
C ALA A 169 14.56 15.97 -1.02
N GLU A 170 13.96 16.17 -2.17
CA GLU A 170 13.41 17.46 -2.60
C GLU A 170 12.31 17.98 -1.65
N LEU A 171 11.43 17.09 -1.16
CA LEU A 171 10.40 17.46 -0.19
C LEU A 171 11.01 17.92 1.13
N LEU A 172 12.05 17.25 1.61
CA LEU A 172 12.76 17.63 2.82
C LEU A 172 13.49 18.98 2.65
N GLU A 173 14.12 19.21 1.49
CA GLU A 173 14.75 20.49 1.15
C GLU A 173 13.74 21.66 1.12
N ARG A 174 12.48 21.38 0.73
CA ARG A 174 11.37 22.37 0.79
C ARG A 174 10.79 22.54 2.20
N GLY A 175 11.31 21.84 3.19
CA GLY A 175 10.84 21.91 4.57
C GLY A 175 9.53 21.17 4.82
N CYS A 176 9.16 20.19 3.97
CA CYS A 176 7.97 19.38 4.19
C CYS A 176 8.18 18.42 5.37
N GLU A 177 7.19 18.33 6.23
CA GLU A 177 7.11 17.32 7.28
C GLU A 177 6.52 16.02 6.70
N LEU A 178 7.20 14.89 6.90
CA LEU A 178 6.80 13.61 6.34
C LEU A 178 6.23 12.65 7.38
N GLU A 179 6.47 12.91 8.67
CA GLU A 179 5.97 12.09 9.75
C GLU A 179 4.44 12.16 9.85
N GLY A 180 3.79 11.01 9.94
CA GLY A 180 2.34 10.94 9.99
C GLY A 180 1.62 11.26 8.68
N VAL A 181 2.36 11.52 7.57
CA VAL A 181 1.75 11.72 6.25
C VAL A 181 1.66 10.36 5.53
N PRO A 182 0.44 9.87 5.22
CA PRO A 182 0.29 8.57 4.57
C PRO A 182 1.07 8.45 3.26
N GLY A 183 1.71 7.30 3.07
CA GLY A 183 2.61 7.07 1.95
C GLY A 183 4.09 7.25 2.30
N PHE A 184 4.41 8.01 3.34
CA PHE A 184 5.79 8.18 3.81
C PHE A 184 6.06 7.28 5.01
N TYR A 185 7.31 6.79 5.11
CA TYR A 185 7.76 5.91 6.19
C TYR A 185 9.27 6.00 6.36
N ARG A 186 9.77 5.51 7.49
CA ARG A 186 11.22 5.42 7.73
C ARG A 186 11.75 4.05 7.35
N ASP A 187 12.89 4.04 6.72
CA ASP A 187 13.67 2.83 6.52
C ASP A 187 14.25 2.38 7.87
N ARG A 188 14.12 1.12 8.22
CA ARG A 188 14.55 0.61 9.55
C ARG A 188 16.04 0.62 9.76
N GLU A 189 16.82 0.39 8.70
CA GLU A 189 18.27 0.26 8.79
C GLU A 189 18.95 1.63 8.76
N THR A 190 18.49 2.50 7.88
CA THR A 190 19.13 3.80 7.65
C THR A 190 18.45 4.97 8.36
N GLY A 191 17.24 4.77 8.88
CA GLY A 191 16.41 5.84 9.43
C GLY A 191 15.92 6.86 8.40
N SER A 192 16.28 6.70 7.12
CA SER A 192 15.95 7.64 6.06
C SER A 192 14.47 7.55 5.67
N TRP A 193 13.90 8.70 5.27
CA TRP A 193 12.54 8.74 4.76
C TRP A 193 12.41 8.06 3.39
N LYS A 194 11.32 7.36 3.18
CA LYS A 194 10.94 6.68 1.94
C LYS A 194 9.49 7.01 1.58
N LEU A 195 9.17 6.90 0.30
CA LEU A 195 7.82 7.02 -0.23
C LEU A 195 7.36 5.66 -0.78
N ASP A 196 6.22 5.15 -0.29
CA ASP A 196 5.67 3.84 -0.66
C ASP A 196 4.64 3.97 -1.80
N ILE A 197 5.09 3.91 -3.03
CA ILE A 197 4.22 3.85 -4.21
C ILE A 197 4.29 2.44 -4.79
N ARG A 198 3.21 1.66 -4.61
CA ARG A 198 3.18 0.22 -4.91
C ARG A 198 2.67 -0.12 -6.32
N ALA A 199 2.11 0.85 -7.04
CA ALA A 199 1.51 0.60 -8.35
C ALA A 199 1.54 1.84 -9.24
N SER A 200 1.52 1.62 -10.57
CA SER A 200 1.37 2.70 -11.54
C SER A 200 -0.10 3.11 -11.69
N GLY A 201 -0.32 4.40 -11.92
CA GLY A 201 -1.65 4.95 -12.08
C GLY A 201 -1.71 6.48 -12.01
N ILE A 202 -2.92 6.99 -11.90
CA ILE A 202 -3.22 8.41 -11.73
C ILE A 202 -3.36 8.70 -10.24
N MET A 203 -2.53 9.58 -9.71
CA MET A 203 -2.66 10.15 -8.36
C MET A 203 -3.73 11.24 -8.39
N ILE A 204 -4.71 11.11 -7.53
CA ILE A 204 -5.90 11.97 -7.43
C ILE A 204 -5.91 12.56 -6.04
N PRO A 205 -5.81 13.90 -5.90
CA PRO A 205 -5.90 14.56 -4.60
C PRO A 205 -7.31 14.45 -4.03
N ASP A 206 -7.41 13.95 -2.81
CA ASP A 206 -8.67 13.90 -2.05
C ASP A 206 -8.75 15.13 -1.14
N ARG A 207 -9.77 15.99 -1.33
CA ARG A 207 -9.86 17.30 -0.71
C ARG A 207 -11.03 17.41 0.25
N ASN A 208 -10.79 17.99 1.43
CA ASN A 208 -11.84 18.35 2.37
C ASN A 208 -12.61 19.61 1.92
N MET A 209 -13.58 20.05 2.75
CA MET A 209 -14.38 21.25 2.49
C MET A 209 -13.57 22.53 2.39
N LEU A 210 -12.38 22.59 2.99
CA LEU A 210 -11.48 23.75 2.94
C LEU A 210 -10.58 23.73 1.70
N GLY A 211 -10.69 22.69 0.86
CA GLY A 211 -9.83 22.45 -0.32
C GLY A 211 -8.44 21.94 0.03
N GLU A 212 -8.20 21.55 1.29
CA GLU A 212 -6.95 20.92 1.72
C GLU A 212 -6.89 19.47 1.29
N ILE A 213 -5.73 19.02 0.81
CA ILE A 213 -5.50 17.65 0.39
C ILE A 213 -5.22 16.78 1.61
N GLU A 214 -6.18 15.97 2.00
CA GLU A 214 -6.06 15.07 3.16
C GLU A 214 -5.53 13.68 2.82
N ALA A 215 -5.74 13.24 1.58
CA ALA A 215 -5.28 11.95 1.08
C ALA A 215 -4.98 12.01 -0.41
N ILE A 216 -4.31 10.98 -0.91
CA ILE A 216 -4.14 10.76 -2.34
C ILE A 216 -4.69 9.39 -2.69
N GLN A 217 -5.64 9.35 -3.60
CA GLN A 217 -6.14 8.13 -4.20
C GLN A 217 -5.36 7.83 -5.49
N ILE A 218 -5.04 6.58 -5.75
CA ILE A 218 -4.34 6.14 -6.96
C ILE A 218 -5.31 5.28 -7.78
N ARG A 219 -5.71 5.78 -8.95
CA ARG A 219 -6.44 4.98 -9.94
C ARG A 219 -5.43 4.14 -10.72
N LEU A 220 -5.52 2.83 -10.54
CA LEU A 220 -4.55 1.87 -11.07
C LEU A 220 -4.66 1.71 -12.59
N ASP A 221 -3.51 1.63 -13.28
CA ASP A 221 -3.43 1.32 -14.71
C ASP A 221 -3.84 -0.12 -14.99
N ARG A 222 -3.50 -1.02 -14.09
CA ARG A 222 -3.83 -2.45 -14.16
C ARG A 222 -4.57 -2.88 -12.91
N PRO A 223 -5.88 -2.68 -12.85
CA PRO A 223 -6.68 -3.08 -11.70
C PRO A 223 -6.75 -4.61 -11.61
N TYR A 224 -6.55 -5.16 -10.40
CA TYR A 224 -6.67 -6.61 -10.14
C TYR A 224 -7.88 -6.93 -9.25
N LYS A 225 -7.94 -6.35 -8.05
CA LYS A 225 -9.07 -6.51 -7.09
C LYS A 225 -9.81 -5.22 -6.85
N SER A 226 -9.12 -4.11 -6.96
CA SER A 226 -9.64 -2.76 -6.83
C SER A 226 -9.19 -1.93 -8.01
N LYS A 227 -10.01 -0.96 -8.41
CA LYS A 227 -9.64 0.06 -9.41
C LYS A 227 -8.84 1.19 -8.79
N PHE A 228 -8.96 1.37 -7.48
CA PHE A 228 -8.35 2.45 -6.74
C PHE A 228 -7.66 1.90 -5.49
N ASN A 229 -6.52 2.48 -5.16
CA ASN A 229 -5.83 2.29 -3.90
C ASN A 229 -5.58 3.66 -3.28
N ASN A 230 -5.51 3.73 -1.95
CA ASN A 230 -5.05 4.93 -1.27
C ASN A 230 -3.52 4.91 -1.14
N LEU A 231 -2.90 6.07 -1.26
CA LEU A 231 -1.50 6.25 -0.88
C LEU A 231 -1.40 6.04 0.63
N THR A 232 -0.69 5.01 1.04
CA THR A 232 -0.59 4.60 2.46
C THR A 232 0.76 3.96 2.71
N SER A 233 1.22 4.07 3.94
CA SER A 233 2.44 3.42 4.44
C SER A 233 2.15 2.52 5.66
N VAL A 234 0.89 2.08 5.81
CA VAL A 234 0.50 1.11 6.81
C VAL A 234 1.41 -0.13 6.77
N ASP A 235 1.72 -0.71 7.90
CA ASP A 235 2.66 -1.83 8.08
C ASP A 235 4.14 -1.48 7.81
N LYS A 236 4.48 -0.20 7.59
CA LYS A 236 5.86 0.28 7.49
C LYS A 236 6.33 0.92 8.80
N TYR A 237 7.65 0.94 9.02
CA TYR A 237 8.25 1.55 10.19
C TYR A 237 8.04 3.06 10.21
N TYR A 238 7.37 3.61 11.22
CA TYR A 238 6.86 4.98 11.25
C TYR A 238 6.01 5.33 10.03
N GLY A 239 5.27 4.35 9.50
CA GLY A 239 4.27 4.57 8.46
C GLY A 239 2.92 4.94 9.08
N THR A 240 1.99 5.37 8.23
CA THR A 240 0.67 5.84 8.65
C THR A 240 -0.40 5.31 7.69
N THR A 241 -1.55 4.95 8.24
CA THR A 241 -2.73 4.55 7.46
C THR A 241 -3.33 5.77 6.76
N ALA A 242 -3.77 5.59 5.50
CA ALA A 242 -4.47 6.65 4.79
C ALA A 242 -5.77 7.02 5.52
N SER A 243 -6.03 8.32 5.63
CA SER A 243 -7.34 8.83 6.03
C SER A 243 -8.34 8.61 4.90
N CYS A 244 -9.55 8.19 5.24
CA CYS A 244 -10.68 8.14 4.32
C CYS A 244 -11.61 9.31 4.68
N CYS A 245 -11.45 10.44 3.99
CA CYS A 245 -12.35 11.58 4.13
C CYS A 245 -13.32 11.65 2.95
N PRO A 246 -14.49 12.25 3.11
CA PRO A 246 -15.34 12.61 1.99
C PRO A 246 -14.64 13.68 1.14
N HIS A 247 -14.56 13.45 -0.17
CA HIS A 247 -14.02 14.42 -1.12
C HIS A 247 -15.08 15.45 -1.52
N PHE A 248 -14.73 16.72 -1.43
CA PHE A 248 -15.63 17.81 -1.79
C PHE A 248 -15.23 18.44 -3.12
N ALA A 249 -16.19 18.54 -4.06
CA ALA A 249 -16.03 19.19 -5.35
C ALA A 249 -17.22 20.12 -5.63
N GLY A 250 -16.94 21.41 -5.78
CA GLY A 250 -17.92 22.43 -6.11
C GLY A 250 -18.26 23.38 -4.96
N PRO A 251 -19.25 24.25 -5.14
CA PRO A 251 -19.61 25.27 -4.15
C PRO A 251 -20.25 24.65 -2.91
N HIS A 252 -19.84 25.12 -1.72
CA HIS A 252 -20.32 24.60 -0.44
C HIS A 252 -21.68 25.17 -0.01
N ASP A 253 -22.13 26.26 -0.64
CA ASP A 253 -23.39 26.94 -0.43
C ASP A 253 -24.51 26.45 -1.37
N SER A 254 -24.33 25.31 -1.99
CA SER A 254 -25.31 24.71 -2.90
C SER A 254 -26.53 24.18 -2.15
N ASP A 255 -27.73 24.46 -2.65
CA ASP A 255 -29.00 23.98 -2.08
C ASP A 255 -29.14 22.45 -2.12
N ALA A 256 -28.31 21.77 -2.94
CA ALA A 256 -28.33 20.34 -3.08
C ALA A 256 -26.90 19.77 -3.19
N VAL A 257 -26.67 18.67 -2.48
CA VAL A 257 -25.43 17.92 -2.50
C VAL A 257 -25.64 16.59 -3.18
N TYR A 258 -24.76 16.24 -4.13
CA TYR A 258 -24.83 14.99 -4.87
C TYR A 258 -23.73 14.05 -4.40
N LEU A 259 -24.10 12.86 -3.96
CA LEU A 259 -23.16 11.83 -3.55
C LEU A 259 -22.73 10.99 -4.75
N THR A 260 -21.43 10.76 -4.90
CA THR A 260 -20.85 9.91 -5.92
C THR A 260 -19.92 8.85 -5.32
N GLU A 261 -19.75 7.74 -6.03
CA GLU A 261 -18.74 6.76 -5.68
C GLU A 261 -17.37 7.22 -6.18
N GLY A 262 -16.53 7.73 -5.27
CA GLY A 262 -15.12 8.05 -5.49
C GLY A 262 -14.84 9.47 -5.99
N VAL A 263 -13.63 9.92 -5.68
CA VAL A 263 -13.10 11.27 -5.89
C VAL A 263 -13.20 11.72 -7.35
N MET A 264 -12.67 10.94 -8.29
CA MET A 264 -12.64 11.29 -9.71
C MET A 264 -14.04 11.51 -10.31
N LYS A 265 -15.05 10.78 -9.84
CA LYS A 265 -16.42 10.96 -10.33
C LYS A 265 -17.01 12.29 -9.84
N ALA A 266 -16.72 12.68 -8.59
CA ALA A 266 -17.15 13.96 -8.05
C ALA A 266 -16.52 15.12 -8.83
N ASP A 267 -15.22 15.10 -9.06
CA ASP A 267 -14.50 16.12 -9.83
C ASP A 267 -15.05 16.28 -11.26
N ILE A 268 -15.24 15.17 -11.98
CA ILE A 268 -15.77 15.18 -13.34
C ILE A 268 -17.22 15.68 -13.37
N ALA A 269 -18.05 15.20 -12.45
CA ALA A 269 -19.45 15.62 -12.37
C ALA A 269 -19.58 17.11 -12.06
N GLN A 270 -18.76 17.62 -11.16
CA GLN A 270 -18.69 19.02 -10.81
C GLN A 270 -18.26 19.88 -12.02
N TYR A 271 -17.20 19.46 -12.73
CA TYR A 271 -16.73 20.16 -13.93
C TYR A 271 -17.82 20.22 -15.00
N LEU A 272 -18.48 19.09 -15.31
CA LEU A 272 -19.55 19.02 -16.31
C LEU A 272 -20.78 19.83 -15.89
N SER A 273 -21.14 19.84 -14.62
CA SER A 273 -22.22 20.64 -14.07
C SER A 273 -21.93 22.14 -14.25
N ASN A 274 -20.70 22.60 -14.02
CA ASN A 274 -20.28 23.97 -14.28
C ASN A 274 -20.36 24.33 -15.76
N ALA A 275 -19.91 23.43 -16.64
CA ALA A 275 -19.96 23.64 -18.09
C ALA A 275 -21.42 23.79 -18.62
N LEU A 276 -22.38 23.19 -17.93
CA LEU A 276 -23.82 23.34 -18.20
C LEU A 276 -24.43 24.60 -17.55
N GLY A 277 -23.65 25.46 -16.92
CA GLY A 277 -24.14 26.62 -16.21
C GLY A 277 -24.96 26.32 -14.94
N GLN A 278 -24.80 25.12 -14.39
CA GLN A 278 -25.49 24.65 -13.19
C GLN A 278 -24.48 24.21 -12.13
N PRO A 279 -23.75 25.12 -11.49
CA PRO A 279 -22.76 24.76 -10.48
C PRO A 279 -23.44 24.01 -9.33
N ARG A 280 -22.93 22.84 -8.97
CA ARG A 280 -23.46 21.94 -7.95
C ARG A 280 -22.33 21.42 -7.08
N CYS A 281 -22.64 21.08 -5.83
CA CYS A 281 -21.74 20.42 -4.92
C CYS A 281 -21.83 18.90 -5.08
N PHE A 282 -20.66 18.25 -5.23
CA PHE A 282 -20.54 16.81 -5.28
C PHE A 282 -19.64 16.32 -4.15
N ILE A 283 -20.04 15.24 -3.49
CA ILE A 283 -19.21 14.56 -2.49
C ILE A 283 -18.86 13.18 -3.02
N GLY A 284 -17.56 12.94 -3.18
CA GLY A 284 -17.01 11.64 -3.56
C GLY A 284 -16.72 10.79 -2.32
N LEU A 285 -17.36 9.62 -2.22
CA LEU A 285 -17.13 8.68 -1.13
C LEU A 285 -16.13 7.61 -1.56
N THR A 286 -15.06 7.43 -0.79
CA THR A 286 -14.03 6.41 -1.05
C THR A 286 -14.47 5.04 -0.51
N GLY A 287 -15.38 4.38 -1.26
CA GLY A 287 -15.91 3.05 -0.94
C GLY A 287 -17.21 3.08 -0.12
N VAL A 288 -18.20 2.33 -0.61
CA VAL A 288 -19.57 2.27 -0.03
C VAL A 288 -19.57 1.64 1.38
N GLY A 289 -18.53 0.90 1.75
CA GLY A 289 -18.40 0.27 3.07
C GLY A 289 -17.98 1.22 4.20
N ASN A 290 -17.58 2.46 3.90
CA ASN A 290 -17.08 3.41 4.90
C ASN A 290 -18.14 4.42 5.39
N ILE A 291 -19.40 4.25 4.97
CA ILE A 291 -20.50 5.16 5.33
C ILE A 291 -20.99 4.97 6.78
N ASN A 292 -20.56 3.91 7.45
CA ASN A 292 -21.03 3.53 8.79
C ASN A 292 -20.03 3.82 9.92
N GLN A 293 -19.16 4.82 9.76
CA GLN A 293 -18.27 5.27 10.83
C GLN A 293 -18.55 6.71 11.22
#